data_3fb0017f7c32460bbe3d4dc48d94749c
#
_entry.id   3fb0017f7c32460bbe3d4dc48d94749c
#
_cell.length_a   1.000
_cell.length_b   1.000
_cell.length_c   1.000
_cell.angle_alpha   90.00
_cell.angle_beta   90.00
_cell.angle_gamma   90.00
#
_symmetry.space_group_name_H-M   'P 1'
#
loop_
_entity.id
_entity.type
_entity.pdbx_description
1 polymer ?
#
loop_
_entity_poly.entity_id
_entity_poly.type
_entity_poly.pdbx_seq_one_letter_code
_entity_poly.pdbx_strand_id
1 'polypeptide(L)'
;MAVFQSRAHRYFVVMRYEQALLLPALCGVLLGACKKEPGNEAPHISIIAPAEGASCSVPDTLMITVQASDDIGLAQVAVSLLNQDQIPAGPSASRTVSGKGISVTLAMPIVSEQLPSGVYTLYATAYDGSLIGNDFRTLHVSAVPLRLRAVYTVAETGGNTVLYKTDSLGQTNTAASWPMDLGGAAASPGAQMLFVAGGAQGNFMALSPDGTGVAWQLPNLGSIGAPWFTSVDACADGRVYVGQDNGALRGFMAGSGTGTCTATLPDQFRATRSVTVGDLLICTERHFVTHEERIGIHYRSTGTLQTTQPLDLTPVNLFDRDGGQHLLVFGNRNGQGVVQDRSIPGGGGWEPYHWPSPITAVERVAQGTWLVALASGDLQRFTFSNAASLSIATTPVLNTMTYNEMDGSVFGGADGQVVRIDPSTGAVSPAWGVAGNVRKVLPMLNR
;
A
#
# COMPACT_ATOMS: atom_id res chain seq x y z
N MET A 1 16.14 23.18 -48.59
CA MET A 1 17.05 22.79 -49.64
C MET A 1 18.29 23.69 -49.55
N ALA A 2 19.34 23.30 -48.87
CA ALA A 2 20.65 23.93 -48.86
C ALA A 2 21.65 22.87 -48.35
N VAL A 3 22.47 22.41 -49.28
CA VAL A 3 23.54 21.41 -49.10
C VAL A 3 24.79 22.19 -48.69
N PHE A 4 25.39 21.81 -47.53
CA PHE A 4 26.75 22.27 -47.20
C PHE A 4 27.73 21.10 -47.37
N GLN A 5 28.55 21.17 -48.42
CA GLN A 5 29.74 20.37 -48.58
C GLN A 5 30.90 20.97 -47.77
N SER A 6 31.52 20.22 -46.91
CA SER A 6 32.78 20.60 -46.25
C SER A 6 33.94 19.77 -46.86
N ARG A 7 34.90 20.53 -47.42
CA ARG A 7 36.16 20.03 -48.02
C ARG A 7 37.11 19.58 -46.89
N ALA A 8 37.56 18.34 -46.96
CA ALA A 8 38.68 17.85 -46.15
C ALA A 8 40.01 18.26 -46.81
N HIS A 9 40.85 19.02 -46.13
CA HIS A 9 42.23 19.28 -46.49
C HIS A 9 43.12 18.15 -45.92
N ARG A 10 43.80 17.42 -46.83
CA ARG A 10 44.85 16.46 -46.49
C ARG A 10 46.17 17.21 -46.43
N TYR A 11 46.80 17.26 -45.25
CA TYR A 11 48.19 17.64 -45.09
C TYR A 11 49.04 16.40 -45.06
N PHE A 12 49.91 16.22 -46.05
CA PHE A 12 50.99 15.22 -46.07
C PHE A 12 52.20 15.85 -45.31
N VAL A 13 52.58 15.29 -44.18
CA VAL A 13 53.79 15.62 -43.47
C VAL A 13 54.84 14.59 -43.87
N VAL A 14 55.89 15.04 -44.56
CA VAL A 14 57.07 14.25 -44.92
C VAL A 14 57.99 14.22 -43.71
N MET A 15 58.04 13.10 -42.98
CA MET A 15 59.02 12.88 -41.91
C MET A 15 60.36 12.43 -42.49
N ARG A 16 61.47 13.12 -42.13
CA ARG A 16 62.83 12.74 -42.47
C ARG A 16 63.27 11.49 -41.70
N TYR A 17 63.95 10.61 -42.38
CA TYR A 17 64.35 9.26 -41.96
C TYR A 17 65.31 9.18 -40.75
N GLU A 18 65.87 10.29 -40.26
CA GLU A 18 66.88 10.26 -39.20
C GLU A 18 66.30 10.20 -37.75
N GLN A 19 64.96 10.28 -37.57
CA GLN A 19 64.38 10.17 -36.25
C GLN A 19 63.67 8.81 -35.98
N ALA A 20 63.71 7.87 -36.92
CA ALA A 20 63.02 6.62 -36.85
C ALA A 20 63.68 5.53 -35.96
N LEU A 21 64.90 5.76 -35.51
CA LEU A 21 65.67 4.78 -34.70
C LEU A 21 65.58 5.01 -33.18
N LEU A 22 65.10 6.15 -32.71
CA LEU A 22 64.94 6.43 -31.28
C LEU A 22 63.58 6.01 -30.72
N LEU A 23 62.56 5.82 -31.57
CA LEU A 23 61.23 5.45 -31.13
C LEU A 23 61.08 4.01 -30.60
N PRO A 24 61.75 2.97 -31.19
CA PRO A 24 61.62 1.61 -30.65
C PRO A 24 62.36 1.39 -29.33
N ALA A 25 63.42 2.16 -29.04
CA ALA A 25 64.13 2.05 -27.77
C ALA A 25 63.34 2.64 -26.60
N LEU A 26 62.55 3.70 -26.82
CA LEU A 26 61.69 4.33 -25.80
C LEU A 26 60.44 3.49 -25.51
N CYS A 27 59.87 2.82 -26.53
CA CYS A 27 58.75 1.88 -26.35
C CYS A 27 59.12 0.62 -25.57
N GLY A 28 60.37 0.12 -25.72
CA GLY A 28 60.87 -1.05 -25.00
C GLY A 28 61.02 -0.82 -23.50
N VAL A 29 61.33 0.41 -23.04
CA VAL A 29 61.46 0.78 -21.63
C VAL A 29 60.08 0.98 -20.98
N LEU A 30 59.09 1.43 -21.75
CA LEU A 30 57.72 1.64 -21.21
C LEU A 30 56.93 0.34 -21.04
N LEU A 31 57.27 -0.75 -21.77
CA LEU A 31 56.63 -2.05 -21.65
C LEU A 31 57.15 -2.88 -20.46
N GLY A 32 58.29 -2.54 -19.87
CA GLY A 32 58.86 -3.24 -18.73
C GLY A 32 58.44 -2.66 -17.34
N ALA A 33 57.73 -1.54 -17.31
CA ALA A 33 57.45 -0.82 -16.06
C ALA A 33 56.05 -1.10 -15.46
N CYS A 34 55.18 -1.80 -16.16
CA CYS A 34 53.93 -2.26 -15.55
C CYS A 34 54.09 -3.63 -14.90
N LYS A 35 54.80 -3.67 -13.76
CA LYS A 35 54.46 -4.67 -12.74
C LYS A 35 53.08 -4.25 -12.21
N LYS A 36 52.03 -4.88 -12.75
CA LYS A 36 50.74 -4.82 -12.15
C LYS A 36 50.89 -5.36 -10.74
N GLU A 37 50.94 -4.47 -9.73
CA GLU A 37 50.78 -4.91 -8.35
C GLU A 37 49.51 -5.77 -8.32
N PRO A 38 49.52 -6.92 -7.66
CA PRO A 38 48.30 -7.70 -7.49
C PRO A 38 47.33 -6.76 -6.81
N GLY A 39 46.35 -6.25 -7.62
CA GLY A 39 45.31 -5.36 -7.09
C GLY A 39 44.47 -6.17 -6.13
N ASN A 40 43.92 -5.54 -5.11
CA ASN A 40 42.93 -6.12 -4.23
C ASN A 40 41.79 -6.74 -5.07
N GLU A 41 41.53 -8.01 -4.87
CA GLU A 41 40.39 -8.71 -5.50
C GLU A 41 39.20 -8.66 -4.54
N ALA A 42 37.97 -8.66 -5.09
CA ALA A 42 36.77 -8.70 -4.25
C ALA A 42 36.69 -10.04 -3.50
N PRO A 43 36.28 -10.04 -2.23
CA PRO A 43 36.11 -11.26 -1.46
C PRO A 43 35.23 -12.29 -2.18
N HIS A 44 35.60 -13.56 -2.11
CA HIS A 44 34.71 -14.65 -2.53
C HIS A 44 33.89 -15.10 -1.33
N ILE A 45 32.57 -15.22 -1.50
CA ILE A 45 31.65 -15.70 -0.47
C ILE A 45 30.70 -16.73 -1.07
N SER A 46 30.35 -17.75 -0.26
CA SER A 46 29.37 -18.78 -0.60
C SER A 46 28.47 -19.10 0.59
N ILE A 47 27.17 -19.19 0.35
CA ILE A 47 26.19 -19.66 1.32
C ILE A 47 26.21 -21.18 1.31
N ILE A 48 26.62 -21.79 2.43
CA ILE A 48 26.69 -23.25 2.59
C ILE A 48 25.37 -23.81 3.11
N ALA A 49 24.72 -23.08 4.02
CA ALA A 49 23.40 -23.40 4.55
C ALA A 49 22.58 -22.12 4.71
N PRO A 50 21.26 -22.16 4.54
CA PRO A 50 20.44 -23.33 4.14
C PRO A 50 20.71 -23.77 2.69
N ALA A 51 20.16 -24.94 2.31
CA ALA A 51 20.21 -25.40 0.91
C ALA A 51 19.38 -24.50 0.00
N GLU A 52 19.67 -24.51 -1.31
CA GLU A 52 18.87 -23.82 -2.33
C GLU A 52 17.42 -24.27 -2.28
N GLY A 53 16.47 -23.33 -2.26
CA GLY A 53 15.05 -23.61 -2.16
C GLY A 53 14.57 -24.13 -0.81
N ALA A 54 15.38 -23.99 0.25
CA ALA A 54 14.97 -24.37 1.60
C ALA A 54 13.74 -23.60 2.04
N SER A 55 12.93 -24.20 2.95
CA SER A 55 11.73 -23.58 3.50
C SER A 55 11.94 -23.22 4.97
N CYS A 56 11.38 -22.10 5.39
CA CYS A 56 11.25 -21.70 6.78
C CYS A 56 9.84 -21.16 7.06
N SER A 57 9.40 -21.22 8.30
CA SER A 57 8.09 -20.71 8.75
C SER A 57 8.32 -19.49 9.65
N VAL A 58 7.37 -18.58 9.67
CA VAL A 58 7.37 -17.48 10.64
C VAL A 58 6.50 -17.89 11.85
N PRO A 59 6.98 -17.70 13.09
CA PRO A 59 8.32 -17.26 13.51
C PRO A 59 9.34 -18.40 13.48
N ASP A 60 10.58 -18.08 13.07
CA ASP A 60 11.71 -19.03 13.10
C ASP A 60 13.02 -18.25 13.28
N THR A 61 14.10 -18.98 13.55
CA THR A 61 15.47 -18.44 13.51
C THR A 61 16.28 -19.20 12.48
N LEU A 62 16.52 -18.54 11.34
CA LEU A 62 17.27 -19.13 10.26
C LEU A 62 18.77 -19.13 10.59
N MET A 63 19.36 -20.33 10.63
CA MET A 63 20.80 -20.50 10.82
C MET A 63 21.48 -20.52 9.46
N ILE A 64 22.29 -19.47 9.17
CA ILE A 64 22.91 -19.26 7.87
C ILE A 64 24.42 -19.45 8.02
N THR A 65 24.95 -20.47 7.36
CA THR A 65 26.39 -20.73 7.33
C THR A 65 26.95 -20.23 6.03
N VAL A 66 27.95 -19.37 6.10
CA VAL A 66 28.68 -18.84 4.95
C VAL A 66 30.17 -19.16 5.06
N GLN A 67 30.79 -19.40 3.92
CA GLN A 67 32.24 -19.43 3.75
C GLN A 67 32.67 -18.21 2.96
N ALA A 68 33.71 -17.53 3.42
CA ALA A 68 34.29 -16.41 2.71
C ALA A 68 35.81 -16.48 2.71
N SER A 69 36.43 -16.03 1.63
CA SER A 69 37.90 -15.91 1.50
C SER A 69 38.28 -14.64 0.73
N ASP A 70 39.46 -14.14 1.02
CA ASP A 70 39.98 -12.92 0.45
C ASP A 70 41.51 -12.97 0.38
N ASP A 71 42.13 -12.26 -0.57
CA ASP A 71 43.58 -12.22 -0.77
C ASP A 71 44.31 -11.32 0.24
N ILE A 72 43.60 -10.30 0.76
CA ILE A 72 44.15 -9.35 1.77
C ILE A 72 43.65 -9.71 3.17
N GLY A 73 42.31 -9.77 3.37
CA GLY A 73 41.69 -10.10 4.63
C GLY A 73 40.26 -9.56 4.72
N LEU A 74 39.40 -10.33 5.37
CA LEU A 74 38.00 -10.02 5.58
C LEU A 74 37.79 -9.10 6.78
N ALA A 75 36.84 -8.16 6.67
CA ALA A 75 36.44 -7.24 7.74
C ALA A 75 35.04 -7.53 8.28
N GLN A 76 34.11 -7.89 7.40
CA GLN A 76 32.70 -8.14 7.78
C GLN A 76 32.05 -9.16 6.87
N VAL A 77 31.12 -9.91 7.43
CA VAL A 77 30.15 -10.73 6.71
C VAL A 77 28.74 -10.30 7.15
N ALA A 78 27.82 -10.15 6.19
CA ALA A 78 26.43 -9.83 6.47
C ALA A 78 25.49 -10.66 5.59
N VAL A 79 24.27 -10.90 6.09
CA VAL A 79 23.20 -11.58 5.36
C VAL A 79 21.91 -10.79 5.53
N SER A 80 21.16 -10.63 4.45
CA SER A 80 19.86 -9.96 4.41
C SER A 80 18.83 -10.81 3.67
N LEU A 81 17.55 -10.64 4.00
CA LEU A 81 16.44 -11.23 3.28
C LEU A 81 15.86 -10.20 2.31
N LEU A 82 15.83 -10.51 1.02
CA LEU A 82 15.29 -9.67 -0.03
C LEU A 82 13.98 -10.26 -0.57
N ASN A 83 13.04 -9.41 -0.94
CA ASN A 83 11.82 -9.82 -1.66
C ASN A 83 12.10 -10.09 -3.15
N GLN A 84 11.05 -10.38 -3.92
CA GLN A 84 11.16 -10.64 -5.36
C GLN A 84 11.68 -9.43 -6.16
N ASP A 85 11.48 -8.21 -5.65
CA ASP A 85 11.97 -6.96 -6.26
C ASP A 85 13.40 -6.62 -5.84
N GLN A 86 14.10 -7.54 -5.15
CA GLN A 86 15.46 -7.35 -4.61
C GLN A 86 15.55 -6.23 -3.56
N ILE A 87 14.44 -5.93 -2.89
CA ILE A 87 14.39 -4.94 -1.82
C ILE A 87 14.47 -5.65 -0.47
N PRO A 88 15.23 -5.15 0.53
CA PRO A 88 15.25 -5.70 1.88
C PRO A 88 13.82 -5.77 2.46
N ALA A 89 13.38 -6.97 2.80
CA ALA A 89 12.00 -7.24 3.24
C ALA A 89 11.93 -7.96 4.59
N GLY A 90 13.07 -8.13 5.25
CA GLY A 90 13.14 -8.86 6.49
C GLY A 90 14.34 -8.47 7.34
N PRO A 91 14.66 -9.27 8.35
CA PRO A 91 15.80 -9.03 9.20
C PRO A 91 17.12 -9.18 8.43
N SER A 92 18.18 -8.63 9.00
CA SER A 92 19.56 -8.85 8.58
C SER A 92 20.37 -9.33 9.77
N ALA A 93 21.44 -10.06 9.49
CA ALA A 93 22.43 -10.46 10.48
C ALA A 93 23.82 -10.15 9.95
N SER A 94 24.72 -9.65 10.81
CA SER A 94 26.08 -9.35 10.43
C SER A 94 27.08 -9.72 11.53
N ARG A 95 28.33 -9.94 11.15
CA ARG A 95 29.42 -10.22 12.05
C ARG A 95 30.73 -9.61 11.54
N THR A 96 31.42 -8.88 12.41
CA THR A 96 32.79 -8.49 12.16
C THR A 96 33.68 -9.72 12.23
N VAL A 97 34.59 -9.85 11.27
CA VAL A 97 35.49 -11.00 11.12
C VAL A 97 36.89 -10.53 10.81
N SER A 98 37.87 -11.43 10.86
CA SER A 98 39.25 -11.14 10.51
C SER A 98 39.93 -12.38 9.94
N GLY A 99 40.96 -12.19 9.11
CA GLY A 99 41.69 -13.26 8.46
C GLY A 99 41.30 -13.42 6.99
N LYS A 100 42.09 -14.25 6.27
CA LYS A 100 41.94 -14.47 4.83
C LYS A 100 40.87 -15.51 4.45
N GLY A 101 40.38 -16.29 5.39
CA GLY A 101 39.38 -17.32 5.17
C GLY A 101 38.61 -17.61 6.44
N ILE A 102 37.30 -17.69 6.32
CA ILE A 102 36.41 -17.98 7.46
C ILE A 102 35.27 -18.88 7.06
N SER A 103 34.74 -19.61 8.04
CA SER A 103 33.41 -20.18 8.00
C SER A 103 32.65 -19.70 9.23
N VAL A 104 31.48 -19.07 9.04
CA VAL A 104 30.71 -18.48 10.12
C VAL A 104 29.23 -18.82 9.98
N THR A 105 28.59 -19.11 11.10
CA THR A 105 27.13 -19.26 11.16
C THR A 105 26.53 -18.00 11.82
N LEU A 106 25.55 -17.42 11.13
CA LEU A 106 24.76 -16.28 11.56
C LEU A 106 23.34 -16.73 11.90
N ALA A 107 22.83 -16.33 13.06
CA ALA A 107 21.45 -16.53 13.42
C ALA A 107 20.63 -15.31 12.98
N MET A 108 19.64 -15.50 12.13
CA MET A 108 18.73 -14.46 11.63
C MET A 108 17.31 -14.76 12.08
N PRO A 109 16.77 -14.07 13.11
CA PRO A 109 15.41 -14.30 13.59
C PRO A 109 14.39 -13.71 12.60
N ILE A 110 13.53 -14.57 12.05
CA ILE A 110 12.41 -14.20 11.18
C ILE A 110 11.14 -14.20 12.03
N VAL A 111 10.85 -13.10 12.72
CA VAL A 111 9.76 -13.01 13.71
C VAL A 111 8.61 -12.10 13.30
N SER A 112 8.74 -11.38 12.19
CA SER A 112 7.71 -10.45 11.75
C SER A 112 6.48 -11.18 11.24
N GLU A 113 5.35 -11.07 11.94
CA GLU A 113 4.06 -11.59 11.47
C GLU A 113 3.60 -10.91 10.16
N GLN A 114 4.21 -9.78 9.78
CA GLN A 114 3.90 -9.03 8.57
C GLN A 114 4.58 -9.61 7.32
N LEU A 115 5.56 -10.51 7.48
CA LEU A 115 6.26 -11.11 6.35
C LEU A 115 5.32 -12.06 5.59
N PRO A 116 4.96 -11.78 4.32
CA PRO A 116 4.06 -12.63 3.56
C PRO A 116 4.71 -13.96 3.16
N SER A 117 3.89 -14.96 2.88
CA SER A 117 4.39 -16.20 2.24
C SER A 117 4.89 -15.89 0.84
N GLY A 118 6.00 -16.51 0.46
CA GLY A 118 6.54 -16.30 -0.88
C GLY A 118 7.96 -16.80 -1.05
N VAL A 119 8.51 -16.50 -2.21
CA VAL A 119 9.91 -16.74 -2.55
C VAL A 119 10.71 -15.49 -2.19
N TYR A 120 11.78 -15.70 -1.44
CA TYR A 120 12.73 -14.68 -1.01
C TYR A 120 14.13 -15.05 -1.45
N THR A 121 15.02 -14.08 -1.44
CA THR A 121 16.43 -14.26 -1.71
C THR A 121 17.24 -13.95 -0.45
N LEU A 122 18.02 -14.93 0.05
CA LEU A 122 19.10 -14.66 0.97
C LEU A 122 20.22 -14.01 0.18
N TYR A 123 20.64 -12.83 0.61
CA TYR A 123 21.73 -12.06 0.04
C TYR A 123 22.88 -12.01 1.07
N ALA A 124 23.96 -12.73 0.78
CA ALA A 124 25.15 -12.74 1.61
C ALA A 124 26.23 -11.83 1.03
N THR A 125 26.91 -11.08 1.87
CA THR A 125 28.02 -10.21 1.49
C THR A 125 29.24 -10.44 2.37
N ALA A 126 30.42 -10.38 1.77
CA ALA A 126 31.70 -10.30 2.47
C ALA A 126 32.39 -8.99 2.07
N TYR A 127 32.94 -8.30 3.04
CA TYR A 127 33.63 -7.02 2.87
C TYR A 127 35.05 -7.11 3.44
N ASP A 128 36.05 -6.64 2.69
CA ASP A 128 37.45 -6.64 3.05
C ASP A 128 37.97 -5.30 3.61
N GLY A 129 37.08 -4.27 3.63
CA GLY A 129 37.43 -2.88 3.95
C GLY A 129 37.43 -1.96 2.73
N SER A 130 37.43 -2.51 1.51
CA SER A 130 37.46 -1.80 0.23
C SER A 130 36.42 -2.31 -0.73
N LEU A 131 36.35 -3.63 -0.97
CA LEU A 131 35.54 -4.31 -1.97
C LEU A 131 34.51 -5.22 -1.30
N ILE A 132 33.44 -5.55 -2.06
CA ILE A 132 32.36 -6.41 -1.60
C ILE A 132 32.20 -7.57 -2.58
N GLY A 133 32.26 -8.80 -2.04
CA GLY A 133 31.80 -10.01 -2.72
C GLY A 133 30.40 -10.37 -2.26
N ASN A 134 29.66 -11.09 -3.08
CA ASN A 134 28.28 -11.48 -2.77
C ASN A 134 27.92 -12.87 -3.26
N ASP A 135 26.88 -13.46 -2.64
CA ASP A 135 26.26 -14.71 -3.04
C ASP A 135 24.76 -14.64 -2.71
N PHE A 136 23.96 -15.39 -3.47
CA PHE A 136 22.51 -15.39 -3.38
C PHE A 136 21.98 -16.82 -3.23
N ARG A 137 20.91 -16.97 -2.45
CA ARG A 137 20.23 -18.25 -2.27
C ARG A 137 18.73 -18.05 -2.17
N THR A 138 17.97 -18.84 -2.90
CA THR A 138 16.51 -18.84 -2.84
C THR A 138 16.02 -19.48 -1.55
N LEU A 139 15.01 -18.88 -0.93
CA LEU A 139 14.35 -19.35 0.28
C LEU A 139 12.83 -19.27 0.11
N HIS A 140 12.11 -20.28 0.55
CA HIS A 140 10.64 -20.27 0.63
C HIS A 140 10.21 -19.93 2.07
N VAL A 141 9.52 -18.81 2.24
CA VAL A 141 8.99 -18.37 3.53
C VAL A 141 7.50 -18.70 3.61
N SER A 142 7.09 -19.37 4.67
CA SER A 142 5.70 -19.56 5.05
C SER A 142 5.33 -18.57 6.15
N ALA A 143 4.44 -17.63 5.83
CA ALA A 143 3.96 -16.64 6.78
C ALA A 143 3.16 -17.25 7.92
N VAL A 144 2.98 -16.49 9.00
CA VAL A 144 2.01 -16.83 10.05
C VAL A 144 0.62 -16.94 9.41
N PRO A 145 -0.19 -17.95 9.72
CA PRO A 145 -1.56 -18.01 9.24
C PRO A 145 -2.33 -16.71 9.51
N LEU A 146 -3.10 -16.28 8.54
CA LEU A 146 -3.96 -15.11 8.69
C LEU A 146 -4.98 -15.38 9.81
N ARG A 147 -5.20 -14.42 10.70
CA ARG A 147 -6.19 -14.50 11.78
C ARG A 147 -6.79 -13.14 12.08
N LEU A 148 -8.05 -13.13 12.41
CA LEU A 148 -8.74 -11.93 12.87
C LEU A 148 -8.34 -11.64 14.33
N ARG A 149 -7.71 -10.50 14.57
CA ARG A 149 -7.34 -10.05 15.93
C ARG A 149 -8.54 -9.45 16.66
N ALA A 150 -9.28 -8.60 15.98
CA ALA A 150 -10.48 -7.95 16.49
C ALA A 150 -11.25 -7.31 15.31
N VAL A 151 -12.51 -6.97 15.55
CA VAL A 151 -13.27 -6.07 14.68
C VAL A 151 -13.52 -4.78 15.44
N TYR A 152 -13.15 -3.66 14.82
CA TYR A 152 -13.40 -2.34 15.38
C TYR A 152 -14.63 -1.73 14.72
N THR A 153 -15.53 -1.20 15.56
CA THR A 153 -16.73 -0.50 15.10
C THR A 153 -16.63 0.96 15.51
N VAL A 154 -16.69 1.85 14.53
CA VAL A 154 -16.72 3.30 14.78
C VAL A 154 -18.17 3.77 14.66
N ALA A 155 -18.70 4.32 15.73
CA ALA A 155 -20.07 4.81 15.78
C ALA A 155 -20.12 6.25 16.29
N GLU A 156 -21.15 6.98 15.89
CA GLU A 156 -21.47 8.31 16.39
C GLU A 156 -22.66 8.24 17.33
N THR A 157 -22.51 8.80 18.53
CA THR A 157 -23.57 8.85 19.55
C THR A 157 -23.45 10.11 20.39
N GLY A 158 -24.54 10.90 20.50
CA GLY A 158 -24.60 12.06 21.35
C GLY A 158 -23.51 13.12 21.12
N GLY A 159 -23.05 13.30 19.87
CA GLY A 159 -21.96 14.23 19.53
C GLY A 159 -20.56 13.71 19.81
N ASN A 160 -20.44 12.42 20.13
CA ASN A 160 -19.17 11.76 20.34
C ASN A 160 -18.92 10.72 19.22
N THR A 161 -17.66 10.54 18.85
CA THR A 161 -17.17 9.39 18.09
C THR A 161 -16.69 8.33 19.08
N VAL A 162 -17.25 7.13 19.00
CA VAL A 162 -16.93 5.99 19.88
C VAL A 162 -16.33 4.86 19.06
N LEU A 163 -15.21 4.34 19.53
CA LEU A 163 -14.55 3.16 19.00
C LEU A 163 -14.87 1.97 19.90
N TYR A 164 -15.57 0.98 19.36
CA TYR A 164 -15.79 -0.31 20.00
C TYR A 164 -14.82 -1.33 19.45
N LYS A 165 -14.39 -2.26 20.30
CA LYS A 165 -13.56 -3.43 19.93
C LYS A 165 -14.34 -4.68 20.25
N THR A 166 -14.53 -5.52 19.26
CA THR A 166 -15.09 -6.87 19.40
C THR A 166 -13.96 -7.87 19.21
N ASP A 167 -13.70 -8.70 20.20
CA ASP A 167 -12.64 -9.71 20.17
C ASP A 167 -13.08 -10.99 19.42
N SER A 168 -12.18 -11.97 19.33
CA SER A 168 -12.44 -13.26 18.67
C SER A 168 -13.49 -14.13 19.37
N LEU A 169 -13.89 -13.79 20.61
CA LEU A 169 -14.96 -14.44 21.35
C LEU A 169 -16.31 -13.74 21.18
N GLY A 170 -16.36 -12.65 20.37
CA GLY A 170 -17.56 -11.84 20.15
C GLY A 170 -17.86 -10.85 21.30
N GLN A 171 -16.94 -10.66 22.24
CA GLN A 171 -17.11 -9.71 23.35
C GLN A 171 -16.82 -8.29 22.84
N THR A 172 -17.81 -7.41 22.97
CA THR A 172 -17.70 -6.02 22.52
C THR A 172 -17.51 -5.08 23.71
N ASN A 173 -16.45 -4.27 23.66
CA ASN A 173 -16.13 -3.28 24.68
C ASN A 173 -15.83 -1.93 24.02
N THR A 174 -16.06 -0.82 24.74
CA THR A 174 -15.61 0.50 24.33
C THR A 174 -14.10 0.58 24.47
N ALA A 175 -13.38 0.75 23.34
CA ALA A 175 -11.93 0.94 23.33
C ALA A 175 -11.56 2.40 23.58
N ALA A 176 -12.30 3.35 22.97
CA ALA A 176 -12.09 4.78 23.16
C ALA A 176 -13.36 5.57 22.83
N SER A 177 -13.43 6.81 23.34
CA SER A 177 -14.50 7.76 23.03
C SER A 177 -13.92 9.18 23.00
N TRP A 178 -14.30 9.96 21.98
CA TRP A 178 -13.84 11.33 21.79
C TRP A 178 -15.02 12.27 21.58
N PRO A 179 -15.02 13.46 22.20
CA PRO A 179 -16.04 14.48 21.97
C PRO A 179 -15.79 15.18 20.62
N MET A 180 -16.02 14.48 19.52
CA MET A 180 -15.82 14.96 18.16
C MET A 180 -16.83 14.31 17.21
N ASP A 181 -17.15 15.02 16.14
CA ASP A 181 -17.83 14.48 14.97
C ASP A 181 -16.87 13.61 14.14
N LEU A 182 -17.38 12.67 13.37
CA LEU A 182 -16.56 11.78 12.55
C LEU A 182 -16.34 12.34 11.15
N GLY A 183 -15.10 12.68 10.81
CA GLY A 183 -14.66 13.02 9.45
C GLY A 183 -14.29 11.80 8.60
N GLY A 184 -13.86 10.71 9.24
CA GLY A 184 -13.52 9.47 8.57
C GLY A 184 -12.79 8.48 9.47
N ALA A 185 -12.82 7.20 9.08
CA ALA A 185 -12.05 6.16 9.76
C ALA A 185 -11.66 5.05 8.78
N ALA A 186 -10.50 4.44 9.02
CA ALA A 186 -9.96 3.34 8.23
C ALA A 186 -9.08 2.43 9.09
N ALA A 187 -8.74 1.24 8.57
CA ALA A 187 -7.76 0.33 9.18
C ALA A 187 -6.71 -0.07 8.16
N SER A 188 -5.48 -0.24 8.61
CA SER A 188 -4.40 -0.84 7.84
C SER A 188 -3.87 -2.07 8.58
N PRO A 189 -4.36 -3.28 8.25
CA PRO A 189 -3.88 -4.51 8.88
C PRO A 189 -2.37 -4.71 8.67
N GLY A 190 -1.84 -4.44 7.48
CA GLY A 190 -0.41 -4.54 7.20
C GLY A 190 0.48 -3.62 8.04
N ALA A 191 0.01 -2.42 8.42
CA ALA A 191 0.71 -1.53 9.33
C ALA A 191 0.28 -1.72 10.80
N GLN A 192 -0.72 -2.53 11.07
CA GLN A 192 -1.35 -2.71 12.39
C GLN A 192 -1.80 -1.38 13.00
N MET A 193 -2.52 -0.57 12.21
CA MET A 193 -2.98 0.76 12.60
C MET A 193 -4.47 0.95 12.34
N LEU A 194 -5.10 1.66 13.23
CA LEU A 194 -6.45 2.22 13.08
C LEU A 194 -6.35 3.73 12.90
N PHE A 195 -7.16 4.28 12.03
CA PHE A 195 -7.21 5.72 11.77
C PHE A 195 -8.61 6.24 12.08
N VAL A 196 -8.67 7.32 12.84
CA VAL A 196 -9.93 8.03 13.17
C VAL A 196 -9.65 9.52 13.05
N ALA A 197 -10.49 10.24 12.34
CA ALA A 197 -10.41 11.68 12.20
C ALA A 197 -11.71 12.34 12.62
N GLY A 198 -11.62 13.44 13.36
CA GLY A 198 -12.74 14.33 13.55
C GLY A 198 -13.05 15.10 12.25
N GLY A 199 -14.31 15.45 12.01
CA GLY A 199 -14.68 16.31 10.89
C GLY A 199 -14.36 17.78 11.21
N ALA A 200 -15.30 18.48 11.85
CA ALA A 200 -15.11 19.86 12.29
C ALA A 200 -14.38 19.98 13.64
N GLN A 201 -14.42 18.94 14.43
CA GLN A 201 -13.78 18.89 15.75
C GLN A 201 -12.89 17.65 15.87
N GLY A 202 -11.78 17.80 16.62
CA GLY A 202 -10.84 16.71 16.86
C GLY A 202 -9.79 16.54 15.76
N ASN A 203 -8.72 15.88 16.15
CA ASN A 203 -7.57 15.60 15.28
C ASN A 203 -7.81 14.35 14.43
N PHE A 204 -6.98 14.17 13.42
CA PHE A 204 -6.73 12.86 12.86
C PHE A 204 -5.75 12.11 13.78
N MET A 205 -6.08 10.88 14.13
CA MET A 205 -5.29 10.02 15.01
C MET A 205 -5.03 8.67 14.35
N ALA A 206 -3.77 8.24 14.36
CA ALA A 206 -3.37 6.87 14.08
C ALA A 206 -3.21 6.14 15.42
N LEU A 207 -3.98 5.10 15.64
CA LEU A 207 -4.08 4.37 16.89
C LEU A 207 -3.36 3.03 16.79
N SER A 208 -2.76 2.59 17.89
CA SER A 208 -2.21 1.24 18.02
C SER A 208 -3.30 0.16 17.87
N PRO A 209 -2.91 -1.12 17.65
CA PRO A 209 -3.88 -2.20 17.43
C PRO A 209 -4.80 -2.50 18.62
N ASP A 210 -4.50 -2.03 19.81
CA ASP A 210 -5.39 -2.11 20.97
C ASP A 210 -6.47 -1.03 20.97
N GLY A 211 -6.34 -0.02 20.09
CA GLY A 211 -7.26 1.10 19.93
C GLY A 211 -7.12 2.21 20.97
N THR A 212 -6.12 2.13 21.86
CA THR A 212 -5.97 3.05 22.99
C THR A 212 -4.80 4.01 22.88
N GLY A 213 -3.69 3.57 22.29
CA GLY A 213 -2.47 4.37 22.12
C GLY A 213 -2.45 5.16 20.80
N VAL A 214 -2.16 6.47 20.87
CA VAL A 214 -1.92 7.30 19.67
C VAL A 214 -0.47 7.16 19.25
N ALA A 215 -0.23 6.55 18.08
CA ALA A 215 1.11 6.38 17.52
C ALA A 215 1.59 7.68 16.87
N TRP A 216 0.72 8.34 16.11
CA TRP A 216 0.95 9.66 15.51
C TRP A 216 -0.38 10.35 15.21
N GLN A 217 -0.35 11.66 14.98
CA GLN A 217 -1.56 12.45 14.75
C GLN A 217 -1.30 13.66 13.84
N LEU A 218 -2.38 14.19 13.26
CA LEU A 218 -2.39 15.46 12.55
C LEU A 218 -3.36 16.41 13.26
N PRO A 219 -2.96 17.67 13.53
CA PRO A 219 -3.85 18.64 14.14
C PRO A 219 -4.98 19.03 13.18
N ASN A 220 -6.15 19.27 13.74
CA ASN A 220 -7.23 19.96 13.04
C ASN A 220 -6.89 21.45 12.97
N LEU A 221 -6.73 21.98 11.76
CA LEU A 221 -6.40 23.39 11.49
C LEU A 221 -7.59 24.16 10.91
N GLY A 222 -8.77 23.54 10.89
CA GLY A 222 -9.99 24.12 10.35
C GLY A 222 -10.54 25.26 11.19
N SER A 223 -11.44 26.03 10.60
CA SER A 223 -12.23 27.02 11.32
C SER A 223 -13.25 26.33 12.21
N ILE A 224 -13.60 26.96 13.33
CA ILE A 224 -14.59 26.43 14.28
C ILE A 224 -15.91 26.13 13.54
N GLY A 225 -16.38 24.89 13.62
CA GLY A 225 -17.64 24.44 13.04
C GLY A 225 -17.59 24.11 11.53
N ALA A 226 -16.44 24.26 10.88
CA ALA A 226 -16.24 23.82 9.50
C ALA A 226 -15.47 22.49 9.47
N PRO A 227 -15.87 21.50 8.62
CA PRO A 227 -15.11 20.25 8.49
C PRO A 227 -13.68 20.53 8.03
N TRP A 228 -12.69 19.95 8.74
CA TRP A 228 -11.28 20.01 8.30
C TRP A 228 -10.85 18.74 7.59
N PHE A 229 -11.13 17.57 8.19
CA PHE A 229 -10.86 16.31 7.54
C PHE A 229 -12.11 15.83 6.79
N THR A 230 -11.97 15.58 5.49
CA THR A 230 -13.08 15.28 4.57
C THR A 230 -13.13 13.82 4.15
N SER A 231 -11.99 13.12 4.22
CA SER A 231 -11.88 11.68 3.96
C SER A 231 -10.69 11.06 4.68
N VAL A 232 -10.79 9.76 4.97
CA VAL A 232 -9.70 8.92 5.49
C VAL A 232 -9.80 7.56 4.83
N ASP A 233 -8.83 7.21 3.99
CA ASP A 233 -8.80 5.96 3.27
C ASP A 233 -7.43 5.29 3.41
N ALA A 234 -7.39 4.06 3.96
CA ALA A 234 -6.20 3.24 3.96
C ALA A 234 -6.17 2.42 2.66
N CYS A 235 -5.08 2.53 1.93
CA CYS A 235 -4.93 1.91 0.62
C CYS A 235 -3.96 0.71 0.65
N ALA A 236 -4.06 -0.15 -0.35
CA ALA A 236 -3.27 -1.36 -0.47
C ALA A 236 -1.75 -1.11 -0.60
N ASP A 237 -1.35 0.13 -0.91
CA ASP A 237 0.05 0.54 -1.01
C ASP A 237 0.73 0.82 0.36
N GLY A 238 0.05 0.50 1.47
CA GLY A 238 0.56 0.71 2.84
C GLY A 238 0.49 2.16 3.31
N ARG A 239 -0.24 3.01 2.60
CA ARG A 239 -0.45 4.42 2.96
C ARG A 239 -1.87 4.67 3.44
N VAL A 240 -2.03 5.73 4.22
CA VAL A 240 -3.32 6.34 4.51
C VAL A 240 -3.38 7.70 3.81
N TYR A 241 -4.48 7.93 3.12
CA TYR A 241 -4.76 9.20 2.44
C TYR A 241 -5.81 9.97 3.22
N VAL A 242 -5.51 11.25 3.46
CA VAL A 242 -6.34 12.13 4.30
C VAL A 242 -6.71 13.37 3.50
N GLY A 243 -7.98 13.49 3.17
CA GLY A 243 -8.54 14.69 2.54
C GLY A 243 -8.74 15.80 3.56
N GLN A 244 -8.43 17.03 3.16
CA GLN A 244 -8.53 18.24 3.98
C GLN A 244 -9.39 19.32 3.29
N ASP A 245 -10.02 20.17 4.09
CA ASP A 245 -10.91 21.24 3.60
C ASP A 245 -10.22 22.28 2.70
N ASN A 246 -8.92 22.46 2.89
CA ASN A 246 -8.11 23.36 2.05
C ASN A 246 -7.80 22.78 0.66
N GLY A 247 -8.43 21.69 0.24
CA GLY A 247 -8.20 21.03 -1.04
C GLY A 247 -6.92 20.17 -1.08
N ALA A 248 -6.29 19.89 0.05
CA ALA A 248 -5.16 18.97 0.07
C ALA A 248 -5.64 17.51 0.31
N LEU A 249 -5.16 16.59 -0.52
CA LEU A 249 -5.21 15.15 -0.26
C LEU A 249 -3.78 14.67 0.03
N ARG A 250 -3.51 14.34 1.27
CA ARG A 250 -2.15 14.02 1.74
C ARG A 250 -2.02 12.53 2.01
N GLY A 251 -0.96 11.92 1.46
CA GLY A 251 -0.57 10.55 1.72
C GLY A 251 0.47 10.44 2.82
N PHE A 252 0.31 9.47 3.72
CA PHE A 252 1.24 9.18 4.81
C PHE A 252 1.52 7.68 4.87
N MET A 253 2.74 7.30 5.20
CA MET A 253 3.05 5.91 5.56
C MET A 253 2.21 5.52 6.79
N ALA A 254 1.41 4.48 6.65
CA ALA A 254 0.42 4.10 7.67
C ALA A 254 1.05 3.86 9.06
N GLY A 255 2.20 3.19 9.13
CA GLY A 255 2.86 2.86 10.41
C GLY A 255 3.61 4.02 11.06
N SER A 256 4.21 4.95 10.29
CA SER A 256 5.10 5.99 10.83
C SER A 256 4.54 7.41 10.77
N GLY A 257 3.49 7.65 9.98
CA GLY A 257 2.99 9.01 9.74
C GLY A 257 3.89 9.87 8.86
N THR A 258 4.94 9.28 8.26
CA THR A 258 5.82 10.01 7.35
C THR A 258 5.05 10.41 6.10
N GLY A 259 5.03 11.70 5.77
CA GLY A 259 4.39 12.22 4.56
C GLY A 259 5.05 11.67 3.29
N THR A 260 4.25 11.27 2.31
CA THR A 260 4.74 10.65 1.08
C THR A 260 4.43 11.47 -0.16
N CYS A 261 3.23 12.03 -0.25
CA CYS A 261 2.80 12.88 -1.35
C CYS A 261 1.71 13.84 -0.89
N THR A 262 1.47 14.87 -1.69
CA THR A 262 0.32 15.77 -1.52
C THR A 262 -0.26 16.07 -2.90
N ALA A 263 -1.50 15.67 -3.13
CA ALA A 263 -2.28 16.13 -4.25
C ALA A 263 -3.02 17.39 -3.84
N THR A 264 -2.93 18.43 -4.69
CA THR A 264 -3.65 19.69 -4.49
C THR A 264 -4.84 19.70 -5.43
N LEU A 265 -6.03 19.73 -4.87
CA LEU A 265 -7.27 19.84 -5.61
C LEU A 265 -7.50 21.32 -5.98
N PRO A 266 -8.20 21.61 -7.07
CA PRO A 266 -8.59 22.99 -7.41
C PRO A 266 -9.44 23.63 -6.30
N ASP A 267 -9.45 24.95 -6.32
CA ASP A 267 -10.20 25.74 -5.35
C ASP A 267 -11.63 25.22 -5.14
N GLN A 268 -12.04 25.13 -3.89
CA GLN A 268 -13.37 24.71 -3.44
C GLN A 268 -13.70 23.23 -3.68
N PHE A 269 -12.78 22.39 -4.19
CA PHE A 269 -12.95 20.95 -4.22
C PHE A 269 -12.30 20.26 -3.02
N ARG A 270 -12.95 19.21 -2.53
CA ARG A 270 -12.52 18.38 -1.40
C ARG A 270 -12.55 16.92 -1.80
N ALA A 271 -11.55 16.16 -1.39
CA ALA A 271 -11.58 14.71 -1.56
C ALA A 271 -12.61 14.07 -0.64
N THR A 272 -13.42 13.17 -1.17
CA THR A 272 -14.45 12.45 -0.39
C THR A 272 -14.15 10.96 -0.26
N ARG A 273 -13.39 10.39 -1.21
CA ARG A 273 -12.87 9.02 -1.20
C ARG A 273 -11.58 8.97 -1.99
N SER A 274 -10.72 8.02 -1.65
CA SER A 274 -9.51 7.75 -2.41
C SER A 274 -9.21 6.27 -2.54
N VAL A 275 -8.62 5.88 -3.66
CA VAL A 275 -8.14 4.54 -3.97
C VAL A 275 -6.84 4.63 -4.76
N THR A 276 -5.95 3.65 -4.56
CA THR A 276 -4.72 3.54 -5.35
C THR A 276 -4.84 2.43 -6.38
N VAL A 277 -4.41 2.71 -7.60
CA VAL A 277 -4.45 1.77 -8.72
C VAL A 277 -3.15 1.88 -9.50
N GLY A 278 -2.26 0.89 -9.39
CA GLY A 278 -0.91 0.98 -9.93
C GLY A 278 -0.18 2.20 -9.39
N ASP A 279 0.32 3.06 -10.28
CA ASP A 279 1.02 4.30 -9.93
C ASP A 279 0.10 5.52 -9.77
N LEU A 280 -1.21 5.29 -9.77
CA LEU A 280 -2.20 6.35 -9.67
C LEU A 280 -2.83 6.41 -8.28
N LEU A 281 -3.09 7.63 -7.83
CA LEU A 281 -3.96 7.97 -6.72
C LEU A 281 -5.23 8.58 -7.34
N ILE A 282 -6.34 7.90 -7.18
CA ILE A 282 -7.63 8.32 -7.72
C ILE A 282 -8.51 8.75 -6.56
N CYS A 283 -9.11 9.91 -6.64
CA CYS A 283 -10.04 10.41 -5.64
C CYS A 283 -11.34 10.92 -6.26
N THR A 284 -12.45 10.75 -5.55
CA THR A 284 -13.64 11.53 -5.82
C THR A 284 -13.52 12.88 -5.13
N GLU A 285 -13.89 13.92 -5.85
CA GLU A 285 -13.79 15.30 -5.44
C GLU A 285 -15.16 15.95 -5.53
N ARG A 286 -15.56 16.63 -4.45
CA ARG A 286 -16.81 17.38 -4.40
C ARG A 286 -16.55 18.86 -4.21
N HIS A 287 -17.18 19.68 -5.04
CA HIS A 287 -17.20 21.12 -4.86
C HIS A 287 -18.15 21.50 -3.73
N PHE A 288 -17.64 22.21 -2.70
CA PHE A 288 -18.42 22.41 -1.47
C PHE A 288 -19.60 23.40 -1.60
N VAL A 289 -19.60 24.27 -2.62
CA VAL A 289 -20.69 25.22 -2.89
C VAL A 289 -21.69 24.68 -3.91
N THR A 290 -21.20 24.23 -5.08
CA THR A 290 -22.08 23.77 -6.18
C THR A 290 -22.49 22.32 -6.05
N HIS A 291 -21.81 21.55 -5.18
CA HIS A 291 -21.97 20.10 -5.06
C HIS A 291 -21.66 19.30 -6.36
N GLU A 292 -20.91 19.93 -7.26
CA GLU A 292 -20.38 19.25 -8.42
C GLU A 292 -19.45 18.12 -8.00
N GLU A 293 -19.62 16.96 -8.61
CA GLU A 293 -18.81 15.75 -8.36
C GLU A 293 -17.89 15.50 -9.56
N ARG A 294 -16.66 15.03 -9.28
CA ARG A 294 -15.73 14.57 -10.30
C ARG A 294 -14.74 13.56 -9.75
N ILE A 295 -13.99 12.91 -10.63
CA ILE A 295 -12.83 12.10 -10.29
C ILE A 295 -11.56 12.89 -10.59
N GLY A 296 -10.66 13.02 -9.62
CA GLY A 296 -9.29 13.44 -9.82
C GLY A 296 -8.36 12.24 -9.93
N ILE A 297 -7.51 12.21 -10.94
CA ILE A 297 -6.51 11.18 -11.17
C ILE A 297 -5.14 11.83 -11.04
N HIS A 298 -4.36 11.38 -10.08
CA HIS A 298 -3.05 11.94 -9.71
C HIS A 298 -1.96 10.86 -9.80
N TYR A 299 -0.72 11.27 -10.05
CA TYR A 299 0.43 10.38 -9.88
C TYR A 299 0.69 10.16 -8.38
N ARG A 300 0.65 8.91 -7.93
CA ARG A 300 0.80 8.53 -6.52
C ARG A 300 2.14 8.95 -5.90
N SER A 301 3.21 8.98 -6.71
CA SER A 301 4.55 9.35 -6.24
C SER A 301 4.71 10.82 -5.91
N THR A 302 4.03 11.70 -6.66
CA THR A 302 4.22 13.16 -6.57
C THR A 302 2.96 13.91 -6.09
N GLY A 303 1.77 13.33 -6.26
CA GLY A 303 0.49 14.02 -6.08
C GLY A 303 0.10 14.91 -7.28
N THR A 304 0.91 14.92 -8.34
CA THR A 304 0.62 15.78 -9.53
C THR A 304 -0.63 15.27 -10.23
N LEU A 305 -1.53 16.20 -10.54
CA LEU A 305 -2.76 15.90 -11.30
C LEU A 305 -2.41 15.43 -12.72
N GLN A 306 -2.93 14.28 -13.10
CA GLN A 306 -2.88 13.79 -14.47
C GLN A 306 -4.09 14.29 -15.28
N THR A 307 -5.29 14.09 -14.76
CA THR A 307 -6.54 14.50 -15.41
C THR A 307 -7.70 14.51 -14.42
N THR A 308 -8.81 15.12 -14.82
CA THR A 308 -10.09 15.05 -14.10
C THR A 308 -11.21 14.55 -15.01
N GLN A 309 -12.20 13.89 -14.43
CA GLN A 309 -13.37 13.38 -15.13
C GLN A 309 -14.64 13.81 -14.38
N PRO A 310 -15.58 14.52 -15.03
CA PRO A 310 -16.82 14.90 -14.37
C PRO A 310 -17.66 13.67 -14.00
N LEU A 311 -18.35 13.73 -12.87
CA LEU A 311 -19.34 12.76 -12.43
C LEU A 311 -20.72 13.41 -12.36
N ASP A 312 -21.73 12.71 -12.83
CA ASP A 312 -23.14 13.12 -12.76
C ASP A 312 -23.92 12.37 -11.66
N LEU A 313 -23.19 11.76 -10.72
CA LEU A 313 -23.70 11.05 -9.56
C LEU A 313 -22.92 11.41 -8.29
N THR A 314 -23.56 11.27 -7.14
CA THR A 314 -22.89 11.36 -5.84
C THR A 314 -22.26 10.01 -5.50
N PRO A 315 -20.92 9.89 -5.44
CA PRO A 315 -20.25 8.61 -5.24
C PRO A 315 -20.43 8.09 -3.81
N VAL A 316 -20.61 6.79 -3.69
CA VAL A 316 -20.64 6.03 -2.43
C VAL A 316 -19.34 5.29 -2.24
N ASN A 317 -18.85 4.59 -3.27
CA ASN A 317 -17.57 3.89 -3.24
C ASN A 317 -16.96 3.73 -4.62
N LEU A 318 -15.64 3.47 -4.64
CA LEU A 318 -14.81 3.28 -5.83
C LEU A 318 -14.09 1.94 -5.76
N PHE A 319 -14.00 1.24 -6.88
CA PHE A 319 -13.22 -0.01 -6.97
C PHE A 319 -12.43 -0.06 -8.27
N ASP A 320 -11.15 -0.43 -8.16
CA ASP A 320 -10.40 -0.89 -9.32
C ASP A 320 -11.05 -2.18 -9.87
N ARG A 321 -11.34 -2.21 -11.17
CA ARG A 321 -11.97 -3.35 -11.82
C ARG A 321 -10.94 -4.38 -12.30
N ASP A 322 -9.86 -3.93 -12.92
CA ASP A 322 -8.99 -4.78 -13.73
C ASP A 322 -7.48 -4.40 -13.69
N GLY A 323 -7.04 -3.82 -12.59
CA GLY A 323 -5.61 -3.50 -12.39
C GLY A 323 -5.18 -2.20 -13.06
N GLY A 324 -6.07 -1.23 -13.21
CA GLY A 324 -5.72 0.14 -13.58
C GLY A 324 -6.22 0.68 -14.90
N GLN A 325 -7.01 -0.10 -15.65
CA GLN A 325 -7.60 0.37 -16.89
C GLN A 325 -9.02 0.91 -16.70
N HIS A 326 -9.74 0.38 -15.72
CA HIS A 326 -11.12 0.74 -15.42
C HIS A 326 -11.40 0.88 -13.94
N LEU A 327 -12.24 1.85 -13.61
CA LEU A 327 -12.75 2.12 -12.28
C LEU A 327 -14.26 1.94 -12.25
N LEU A 328 -14.77 1.16 -11.31
CA LEU A 328 -16.19 1.11 -11.02
C LEU A 328 -16.52 2.15 -9.96
N VAL A 329 -17.46 3.04 -10.29
CA VAL A 329 -17.98 4.07 -9.40
C VAL A 329 -19.42 3.71 -9.06
N PHE A 330 -19.66 3.36 -7.81
CA PHE A 330 -21.01 3.17 -7.27
C PHE A 330 -21.46 4.45 -6.60
N GLY A 331 -22.66 4.90 -6.92
CA GLY A 331 -23.18 6.14 -6.36
C GLY A 331 -24.66 6.34 -6.63
N ASN A 332 -25.14 7.55 -6.38
CA ASN A 332 -26.54 7.89 -6.43
C ASN A 332 -26.83 9.06 -7.38
N ARG A 333 -27.86 8.94 -8.18
CA ARG A 333 -28.34 9.98 -9.09
C ARG A 333 -29.87 9.99 -9.10
N ASN A 334 -30.47 11.14 -8.82
CA ASN A 334 -31.93 11.34 -8.83
C ASN A 334 -32.71 10.32 -7.97
N GLY A 335 -32.18 9.96 -6.78
CA GLY A 335 -32.83 9.00 -5.88
C GLY A 335 -32.66 7.53 -6.27
N GLN A 336 -31.86 7.23 -7.29
CA GLN A 336 -31.54 5.88 -7.75
C GLN A 336 -30.08 5.56 -7.49
N GLY A 337 -29.80 4.28 -7.21
CA GLY A 337 -28.45 3.75 -7.21
C GLY A 337 -27.96 3.50 -8.63
N VAL A 338 -26.71 3.82 -8.91
CA VAL A 338 -26.09 3.67 -10.23
C VAL A 338 -24.68 3.12 -10.06
N VAL A 339 -24.25 2.25 -10.96
CA VAL A 339 -22.85 1.91 -11.13
C VAL A 339 -22.37 2.39 -12.49
N GLN A 340 -21.21 3.07 -12.52
CA GLN A 340 -20.53 3.50 -13.74
C GLN A 340 -19.20 2.76 -13.89
N ASP A 341 -18.92 2.26 -15.06
CA ASP A 341 -17.62 1.73 -15.46
C ASP A 341 -16.88 2.83 -16.23
N ARG A 342 -15.75 3.30 -15.70
CA ARG A 342 -14.98 4.45 -16.21
C ARG A 342 -13.60 4.01 -16.66
N SER A 343 -13.21 4.35 -17.89
CA SER A 343 -11.86 4.14 -18.38
C SER A 343 -10.86 5.11 -17.73
N ILE A 344 -9.70 4.62 -17.34
CA ILE A 344 -8.60 5.38 -16.74
C ILE A 344 -7.41 5.42 -17.72
N PRO A 345 -6.86 6.63 -18.03
CA PRO A 345 -7.31 7.97 -17.66
C PRO A 345 -8.36 8.56 -18.62
N GLY A 346 -8.81 7.83 -19.63
CA GLY A 346 -9.55 8.33 -20.79
C GLY A 346 -10.92 8.94 -20.53
N GLY A 347 -11.57 8.61 -19.40
CA GLY A 347 -12.86 9.21 -18.98
C GLY A 347 -14.11 8.69 -19.67
N GLY A 348 -13.99 7.90 -20.71
CA GLY A 348 -15.14 7.21 -21.33
C GLY A 348 -15.68 6.13 -20.42
N GLY A 349 -16.97 5.84 -20.53
CA GLY A 349 -17.58 4.80 -19.72
C GLY A 349 -19.02 4.52 -20.08
N TRP A 350 -19.61 3.55 -19.41
CA TRP A 350 -21.00 3.16 -19.54
C TRP A 350 -21.57 2.79 -18.17
N GLU A 351 -22.89 2.61 -18.08
CA GLU A 351 -23.63 2.29 -16.85
C GLU A 351 -24.15 0.86 -16.91
N PRO A 352 -23.44 -0.10 -16.30
CA PRO A 352 -23.84 -1.50 -16.29
C PRO A 352 -25.19 -1.74 -15.65
N TYR A 353 -25.54 -1.01 -14.58
CA TYR A 353 -26.74 -1.27 -13.82
C TYR A 353 -27.27 -0.06 -13.05
N HIS A 354 -28.60 -0.05 -12.83
CA HIS A 354 -29.31 0.93 -12.03
C HIS A 354 -30.23 0.22 -11.02
N TRP A 355 -30.24 0.72 -9.79
CA TRP A 355 -31.16 0.27 -8.74
C TRP A 355 -32.26 1.31 -8.51
N PRO A 356 -33.52 0.86 -8.19
CA PRO A 356 -34.63 1.81 -8.00
C PRO A 356 -34.55 2.60 -6.69
N SER A 357 -33.62 2.26 -5.78
CA SER A 357 -33.40 2.89 -4.48
C SER A 357 -31.94 3.32 -4.37
N PRO A 358 -31.63 4.39 -3.63
CA PRO A 358 -30.27 4.84 -3.41
C PRO A 358 -29.39 3.75 -2.76
N ILE A 359 -28.14 3.70 -3.18
CA ILE A 359 -27.09 2.89 -2.56
C ILE A 359 -26.67 3.55 -1.25
N THR A 360 -26.58 2.80 -0.17
CA THR A 360 -26.08 3.27 1.12
C THR A 360 -24.69 2.74 1.45
N ALA A 361 -24.40 1.50 1.01
CA ALA A 361 -23.07 0.89 1.16
C ALA A 361 -22.79 -0.09 0.03
N VAL A 362 -21.51 -0.26 -0.30
CA VAL A 362 -21.05 -1.23 -1.30
C VAL A 362 -19.76 -1.85 -0.83
N GLU A 363 -19.64 -3.18 -1.01
CA GLU A 363 -18.41 -3.91 -0.70
C GLU A 363 -18.11 -4.97 -1.76
N ARG A 364 -16.84 -5.10 -2.16
CA ARG A 364 -16.39 -6.14 -3.08
C ARG A 364 -16.19 -7.46 -2.33
N VAL A 365 -16.85 -8.52 -2.75
CA VAL A 365 -16.78 -9.85 -2.10
C VAL A 365 -16.00 -10.88 -2.89
N ALA A 366 -15.86 -10.65 -4.21
CA ALA A 366 -15.02 -11.44 -5.10
C ALA A 366 -14.62 -10.60 -6.31
N GLN A 367 -13.69 -11.08 -7.12
CA GLN A 367 -13.39 -10.47 -8.40
C GLN A 367 -14.66 -10.42 -9.27
N GLY A 368 -15.05 -9.22 -9.69
CA GLY A 368 -16.25 -8.99 -10.49
C GLY A 368 -17.59 -9.13 -9.76
N THR A 369 -17.62 -9.22 -8.42
CA THR A 369 -18.83 -9.37 -7.62
C THR A 369 -18.84 -8.45 -6.41
N TRP A 370 -19.95 -7.73 -6.23
CA TRP A 370 -20.15 -6.78 -5.12
C TRP A 370 -21.45 -7.05 -4.39
N LEU A 371 -21.48 -6.77 -3.10
CA LEU A 371 -22.72 -6.54 -2.36
C LEU A 371 -23.06 -5.06 -2.40
N VAL A 372 -24.32 -4.75 -2.64
CA VAL A 372 -24.87 -3.39 -2.72
C VAL A 372 -26.04 -3.30 -1.76
N ALA A 373 -25.93 -2.51 -0.72
CA ALA A 373 -26.99 -2.22 0.21
C ALA A 373 -27.76 -0.98 -0.24
N LEU A 374 -29.07 -1.07 -0.23
CA LEU A 374 -29.97 -0.01 -0.66
C LEU A 374 -30.69 0.65 0.52
N ALA A 375 -31.08 1.91 0.35
CA ALA A 375 -31.85 2.64 1.34
C ALA A 375 -33.24 2.01 1.63
N SER A 376 -33.74 1.17 0.74
CA SER A 376 -34.94 0.35 0.96
C SER A 376 -34.74 -0.79 1.99
N GLY A 377 -33.49 -1.05 2.41
CA GLY A 377 -33.13 -2.22 3.19
C GLY A 377 -32.91 -3.49 2.36
N ASP A 378 -33.00 -3.40 1.04
CA ASP A 378 -32.72 -4.52 0.15
C ASP A 378 -31.20 -4.68 -0.05
N LEU A 379 -30.68 -5.90 0.08
CA LEU A 379 -29.31 -6.26 -0.15
C LEU A 379 -29.20 -7.00 -1.48
N GLN A 380 -28.43 -6.43 -2.40
CA GLN A 380 -28.24 -6.91 -3.74
C GLN A 380 -26.85 -7.53 -3.93
N ARG A 381 -26.77 -8.61 -4.69
CA ARG A 381 -25.49 -9.13 -5.22
C ARG A 381 -25.39 -8.75 -6.70
N PHE A 382 -24.48 -7.86 -7.01
CA PHE A 382 -24.20 -7.39 -8.36
C PHE A 382 -23.00 -8.15 -8.94
N THR A 383 -23.15 -8.68 -10.17
CA THR A 383 -22.09 -9.35 -10.93
C THR A 383 -21.83 -8.58 -12.22
N PHE A 384 -20.61 -8.11 -12.40
CA PHE A 384 -20.25 -7.24 -13.51
C PHE A 384 -20.25 -7.97 -14.87
N SER A 385 -19.79 -9.22 -14.94
CA SER A 385 -19.62 -9.95 -16.21
C SER A 385 -20.87 -10.09 -17.05
N ASN A 386 -22.05 -10.10 -16.42
CA ASN A 386 -23.35 -10.17 -17.07
C ASN A 386 -24.24 -8.96 -16.75
N ALA A 387 -23.69 -7.94 -16.09
CA ALA A 387 -24.40 -6.75 -15.65
C ALA A 387 -25.72 -7.06 -14.91
N ALA A 388 -25.69 -8.08 -14.04
CA ALA A 388 -26.87 -8.56 -13.34
C ALA A 388 -26.81 -8.26 -11.85
N SER A 389 -27.97 -7.93 -11.27
CA SER A 389 -28.13 -7.75 -9.82
C SER A 389 -29.27 -8.65 -9.33
N LEU A 390 -29.00 -9.34 -8.22
CA LEU A 390 -29.95 -10.25 -7.58
C LEU A 390 -30.18 -9.81 -6.14
N SER A 391 -31.45 -9.59 -5.76
CA SER A 391 -31.82 -9.43 -4.35
C SER A 391 -31.55 -10.73 -3.61
N ILE A 392 -30.73 -10.67 -2.56
CA ILE A 392 -30.33 -11.86 -1.80
C ILE A 392 -30.85 -11.85 -0.36
N ALA A 393 -31.16 -10.66 0.19
CA ALA A 393 -31.69 -10.53 1.55
C ALA A 393 -32.35 -9.17 1.77
N THR A 394 -33.08 -9.06 2.87
CA THR A 394 -33.50 -7.79 3.47
C THR A 394 -32.70 -7.57 4.76
N THR A 395 -32.15 -6.38 4.93
CA THR A 395 -31.33 -5.98 6.08
C THR A 395 -31.86 -4.69 6.69
N PRO A 396 -31.49 -4.33 7.92
CA PRO A 396 -31.53 -2.93 8.33
C PRO A 396 -30.79 -2.06 7.31
N VAL A 397 -31.11 -0.77 7.23
CA VAL A 397 -30.37 0.14 6.34
C VAL A 397 -28.90 0.18 6.77
N LEU A 398 -28.03 -0.35 5.92
CA LEU A 398 -26.59 -0.43 6.21
C LEU A 398 -25.88 0.86 5.78
N ASN A 399 -25.15 1.48 6.68
CA ASN A 399 -24.36 2.69 6.40
C ASN A 399 -22.96 2.36 5.92
N THR A 400 -22.49 1.14 6.19
CA THR A 400 -21.16 0.64 5.82
C THR A 400 -21.19 -0.88 5.67
N MET A 401 -20.34 -1.39 4.81
CA MET A 401 -20.04 -2.81 4.70
C MET A 401 -18.54 -3.01 4.60
N THR A 402 -18.03 -4.12 5.12
CA THR A 402 -16.62 -4.49 5.01
C THR A 402 -16.47 -6.01 4.95
N TYR A 403 -15.72 -6.48 3.96
CA TYR A 403 -15.43 -7.89 3.74
C TYR A 403 -14.42 -8.41 4.77
N ASN A 404 -14.67 -9.59 5.32
CA ASN A 404 -13.76 -10.32 6.18
C ASN A 404 -13.07 -11.44 5.39
N GLU A 405 -11.81 -11.26 5.06
CA GLU A 405 -11.02 -12.22 4.28
C GLU A 405 -10.83 -13.57 4.99
N MET A 406 -11.01 -13.61 6.33
CA MET A 406 -10.81 -14.84 7.12
C MET A 406 -11.83 -15.93 6.84
N ASP A 407 -13.08 -15.55 6.65
CA ASP A 407 -14.19 -16.49 6.54
C ASP A 407 -15.13 -16.18 5.37
N GLY A 408 -14.78 -15.17 4.57
CA GLY A 408 -15.56 -14.77 3.40
C GLY A 408 -16.89 -14.08 3.73
N SER A 409 -17.14 -13.72 4.99
CA SER A 409 -18.35 -12.99 5.37
C SER A 409 -18.19 -11.48 5.19
N VAL A 410 -19.31 -10.75 5.22
CA VAL A 410 -19.34 -9.28 5.22
C VAL A 410 -19.94 -8.80 6.54
N PHE A 411 -19.29 -7.83 7.18
CA PHE A 411 -19.88 -7.10 8.28
C PHE A 411 -20.61 -5.87 7.75
N GLY A 412 -21.90 -5.75 8.08
CA GLY A 412 -22.73 -4.59 7.77
C GLY A 412 -23.04 -3.78 9.00
N GLY A 413 -22.72 -2.48 9.00
CA GLY A 413 -23.03 -1.56 10.10
C GLY A 413 -24.33 -0.80 9.86
N ALA A 414 -25.22 -0.82 10.85
CA ALA A 414 -26.48 -0.09 10.86
C ALA A 414 -26.60 0.74 12.15
N ASP A 415 -27.71 1.43 12.34
CA ASP A 415 -27.96 2.12 13.59
C ASP A 415 -28.11 1.10 14.74
N GLY A 416 -27.30 1.25 15.78
CA GLY A 416 -27.31 0.41 16.98
C GLY A 416 -26.73 -0.99 16.85
N GLN A 417 -26.30 -1.45 15.67
CA GLN A 417 -25.89 -2.84 15.48
C GLN A 417 -24.93 -3.07 14.33
N VAL A 418 -24.21 -4.19 14.43
CA VAL A 418 -23.49 -4.81 13.31
C VAL A 418 -24.12 -6.15 13.00
N VAL A 419 -24.34 -6.42 11.73
CA VAL A 419 -24.82 -7.71 11.21
C VAL A 419 -23.69 -8.41 10.45
N ARG A 420 -23.75 -9.74 10.44
CA ARG A 420 -22.87 -10.59 9.60
C ARG A 420 -23.69 -11.16 8.45
N ILE A 421 -23.14 -11.06 7.27
CA ILE A 421 -23.77 -11.44 6.01
C ILE A 421 -22.90 -12.50 5.33
N ASP A 422 -23.52 -13.61 4.92
CA ASP A 422 -22.91 -14.57 4.00
C ASP A 422 -23.19 -14.10 2.57
N PRO A 423 -22.18 -13.66 1.80
CA PRO A 423 -22.40 -13.12 0.46
C PRO A 423 -22.82 -14.18 -0.56
N SER A 424 -22.64 -15.47 -0.27
CA SER A 424 -23.00 -16.58 -1.17
C SER A 424 -24.48 -16.94 -1.05
N THR A 425 -24.99 -17.03 0.18
CA THR A 425 -26.37 -17.44 0.47
C THR A 425 -27.31 -16.28 0.72
N GLY A 426 -26.79 -15.09 1.07
CA GLY A 426 -27.56 -13.97 1.54
C GLY A 426 -28.00 -14.08 3.01
N ALA A 427 -27.56 -15.12 3.75
CA ALA A 427 -27.92 -15.27 5.16
C ALA A 427 -27.41 -14.08 5.97
N VAL A 428 -28.33 -13.45 6.74
CA VAL A 428 -28.02 -12.30 7.61
C VAL A 428 -28.27 -12.73 9.05
N SER A 429 -27.29 -12.48 9.91
CA SER A 429 -27.39 -12.75 11.33
C SER A 429 -26.91 -11.55 12.14
N PRO A 430 -27.49 -11.27 13.33
CA PRO A 430 -26.92 -10.32 14.26
C PRO A 430 -25.49 -10.72 14.65
N ALA A 431 -24.57 -9.77 14.66
CA ALA A 431 -23.20 -10.00 15.11
C ALA A 431 -23.01 -9.44 16.53
N TRP A 432 -23.18 -8.13 16.72
CA TRP A 432 -23.15 -7.48 18.04
C TRP A 432 -23.89 -6.14 18.02
N GLY A 433 -24.33 -5.70 19.20
CA GLY A 433 -24.92 -4.38 19.41
C GLY A 433 -23.86 -3.35 19.84
N VAL A 434 -24.05 -2.10 19.43
CA VAL A 434 -23.26 -0.93 19.85
C VAL A 434 -24.22 0.24 20.07
N ALA A 435 -23.82 1.23 20.84
CA ALA A 435 -24.61 2.46 20.94
C ALA A 435 -24.29 3.39 19.78
N GLY A 436 -25.33 3.98 19.16
CA GLY A 436 -25.22 5.01 18.13
C GLY A 436 -25.18 4.48 16.70
N ASN A 437 -25.02 5.41 15.78
CA ASN A 437 -25.02 5.15 14.34
C ASN A 437 -23.66 4.61 13.89
N VAL A 438 -23.61 3.36 13.42
CA VAL A 438 -22.37 2.75 12.94
C VAL A 438 -21.97 3.38 11.61
N ARG A 439 -20.77 3.95 11.58
CA ARG A 439 -20.20 4.63 10.41
C ARG A 439 -19.14 3.80 9.71
N LYS A 440 -18.40 2.96 10.45
CA LYS A 440 -17.38 2.05 9.89
C LYS A 440 -17.31 0.77 10.72
N VAL A 441 -17.06 -0.33 10.03
CA VAL A 441 -16.67 -1.61 10.62
C VAL A 441 -15.32 -1.98 10.02
N LEU A 442 -14.32 -2.20 10.87
CA LEU A 442 -12.92 -2.28 10.51
C LEU A 442 -12.31 -3.60 11.04
N PRO A 443 -12.34 -4.70 10.28
CA PRO A 443 -11.65 -5.92 10.65
C PRO A 443 -10.14 -5.67 10.73
N MET A 444 -9.52 -6.07 11.83
CA MET A 444 -8.08 -6.00 12.03
C MET A 444 -7.51 -7.42 12.01
N LEU A 445 -6.79 -7.73 10.96
CA LEU A 445 -6.05 -8.97 10.81
C LEU A 445 -4.66 -8.84 11.45
N ASN A 446 -3.96 -9.95 11.65
CA ASN A 446 -2.62 -9.94 12.24
C ASN A 446 -1.52 -9.48 11.27
N ARG A 447 -1.85 -9.31 10.01
CA ARG A 447 -0.93 -8.84 8.96
C ARG A 447 -1.69 -8.30 7.75
#